data_9a0782ca896a8bc85fefacfd8c312b45
#
_entry.id   9a0782ca896a8bc85fefacfd8c312b45
#
_cell.length_a   1.000
_cell.length_b   1.000
_cell.length_c   1.000
_cell.angle_alpha   90.00
_cell.angle_beta   90.00
_cell.angle_gamma   90.00
#
_symmetry.space_group_name_H-M   'P 1'
#
loop_
_entity.id
_entity.type
_entity.pdbx_description
1 polymer ?
#
loop_
_entity_poly.entity_id
_entity_poly.type
_entity_poly.pdbx_seq_one_letter_code
_entity_poly.pdbx_strand_id
1 'polypeptide(L)'
;SVTGVQTCALPIYLARIGGHWPSLASARRSDEAYAAFLELHVEQGGVLEQRGDAIGVVEGVVGQRRFSINVRGQANHAGTTPMGLRQDALVAASRLVLAVEAMASRHPGDPVATVGRLEVWPNAANVVPGAVALTVDLRDVDPTVLDQLVEELMQQVERIGVETGCPIAVDPQFSVDPTPADAVVMATIAEAAADLGLSHSHLPSRASHDAQEVGRRWPMGMIFVPSRGGLSHSAAEFTSDEQCWAGTAVLLETLLRLDRQLP
;
A
#
# COMPACT_ATOMS: atom_id res chain seq x y z
N SER A 1 2.07 -6.69 -17.11
CA SER A 1 2.89 -7.68 -17.82
C SER A 1 4.34 -7.49 -17.41
N VAL A 2 4.94 -8.53 -16.82
CA VAL A 2 6.36 -8.55 -16.51
C VAL A 2 7.11 -8.45 -17.83
N THR A 3 7.88 -7.39 -18.01
CA THR A 3 8.65 -7.19 -19.24
C THR A 3 9.65 -8.33 -19.43
N GLY A 4 9.96 -8.74 -20.68
CA GLY A 4 10.85 -9.86 -20.97
C GLY A 4 12.22 -9.81 -20.30
N VAL A 5 12.71 -8.61 -19.91
CA VAL A 5 13.96 -8.40 -19.15
C VAL A 5 13.85 -8.93 -17.72
N GLN A 6 12.70 -8.78 -17.04
CA GLN A 6 12.49 -9.33 -15.70
C GLN A 6 12.44 -10.87 -15.73
N THR A 7 11.82 -11.46 -16.75
CA THR A 7 11.73 -12.91 -16.92
C THR A 7 13.10 -13.58 -17.14
N CYS A 8 14.05 -12.90 -17.79
CA CYS A 8 15.42 -13.40 -17.97
C CYS A 8 16.29 -13.24 -16.72
N ALA A 9 16.03 -12.25 -15.87
CA ALA A 9 16.83 -12.00 -14.66
C ALA A 9 16.51 -12.97 -13.51
N LEU A 10 15.25 -13.35 -13.34
CA LEU A 10 14.80 -14.23 -12.25
C LEU A 10 15.56 -15.57 -12.17
N PRO A 11 15.77 -16.35 -13.24
CA PRO A 11 16.54 -17.58 -13.18
C PRO A 11 17.99 -17.38 -12.76
N ILE A 12 18.61 -16.26 -13.16
CA ILE A 12 20.00 -15.90 -12.81
C ILE A 12 20.12 -15.59 -11.30
N TYR A 13 19.21 -14.79 -10.78
CA TYR A 13 19.19 -14.45 -9.36
C TYR A 13 18.87 -15.68 -8.50
N LEU A 14 17.91 -16.49 -8.91
CA LEU A 14 17.56 -17.72 -8.20
C LEU A 14 18.76 -18.66 -8.11
N ALA A 15 19.51 -18.85 -9.21
CA ALA A 15 20.71 -19.66 -9.21
C ALA A 15 21.82 -19.14 -8.27
N ARG A 16 21.95 -17.81 -8.11
CA ARG A 16 22.93 -17.19 -7.21
C ARG A 16 22.69 -17.51 -5.73
N ILE A 17 21.44 -17.75 -5.35
CA ILE A 17 21.04 -18.11 -3.98
C ILE A 17 20.86 -19.63 -3.81
N GLY A 18 21.35 -20.43 -4.75
CA GLY A 18 21.28 -21.89 -4.71
C GLY A 18 19.98 -22.51 -5.18
N GLY A 19 19.05 -21.71 -5.71
CA GLY A 19 17.80 -22.19 -6.29
C GLY A 19 17.98 -22.73 -7.70
N HIS A 20 17.05 -23.58 -8.15
CA HIS A 20 17.05 -24.20 -9.46
C HIS A 20 15.76 -23.93 -10.22
N TRP A 21 15.80 -22.99 -11.18
CA TRP A 21 14.63 -22.54 -11.93
C TRP A 21 13.80 -23.67 -12.56
N PRO A 22 14.39 -24.68 -13.23
CA PRO A 22 13.62 -25.77 -13.83
C PRO A 22 12.81 -26.61 -12.84
N SER A 23 13.24 -26.66 -11.55
CA SER A 23 12.53 -27.39 -10.50
C SER A 23 11.63 -26.51 -9.64
N LEU A 24 11.45 -25.23 -9.98
CA LEU A 24 10.60 -24.30 -9.21
C LEU A 24 9.17 -24.82 -9.04
N ALA A 25 8.63 -25.51 -10.05
CA ALA A 25 7.29 -26.11 -9.97
C ALA A 25 7.14 -27.16 -8.84
N SER A 26 8.24 -27.81 -8.43
CA SER A 26 8.23 -28.79 -7.32
C SER A 26 8.11 -28.15 -5.96
N ALA A 27 8.35 -26.83 -5.84
CA ALA A 27 8.15 -26.08 -4.61
C ALA A 27 6.66 -25.75 -4.35
N ARG A 28 5.79 -25.95 -5.36
CA ARG A 28 4.35 -25.68 -5.22
C ARG A 28 3.75 -26.64 -4.20
N ARG A 29 3.01 -26.11 -3.24
CA ARG A 29 2.24 -26.86 -2.27
C ARG A 29 0.81 -27.11 -2.79
N SER A 30 0.13 -28.17 -2.32
CA SER A 30 -1.29 -28.38 -2.61
C SER A 30 -2.15 -27.37 -1.84
N ASP A 31 -3.42 -27.24 -2.23
CA ASP A 31 -4.34 -26.30 -1.55
C ASP A 31 -4.66 -26.76 -0.12
N GLU A 32 -4.54 -28.07 0.15
CA GLU A 32 -4.73 -28.68 1.48
C GLU A 32 -3.45 -28.73 2.32
N ALA A 33 -2.34 -28.15 1.85
CA ALA A 33 -1.05 -28.29 2.56
C ALA A 33 -1.00 -27.54 3.89
N TYR A 34 -1.78 -26.48 4.03
CA TYR A 34 -1.81 -25.64 5.22
C TYR A 34 -3.27 -25.32 5.59
N ALA A 35 -3.58 -25.42 6.89
CA ALA A 35 -4.90 -25.06 7.43
C ALA A 35 -5.03 -23.52 7.54
N ALA A 36 -3.97 -22.84 7.96
CA ALA A 36 -3.87 -21.38 8.02
C ALA A 36 -2.41 -20.91 7.99
N PHE A 37 -2.22 -19.62 7.75
CA PHE A 37 -0.94 -18.92 7.88
C PHE A 37 -1.07 -17.80 8.90
N LEU A 38 -0.11 -17.70 9.81
CA LEU A 38 -0.04 -16.65 10.80
C LEU A 38 1.30 -15.92 10.69
N GLU A 39 1.25 -14.59 10.73
CA GLU A 39 2.42 -13.73 10.72
C GLU A 39 2.38 -12.73 11.88
N LEU A 40 3.42 -12.72 12.71
CA LEU A 40 3.64 -11.67 13.71
C LEU A 40 4.60 -10.65 13.14
N HIS A 41 4.20 -9.38 13.18
CA HIS A 41 5.01 -8.29 12.63
C HIS A 41 4.91 -7.03 13.48
N VAL A 42 5.87 -6.12 13.35
CA VAL A 42 5.73 -4.76 13.88
C VAL A 42 4.78 -3.96 12.99
N GLU A 43 4.01 -3.02 13.56
CA GLU A 43 3.00 -2.26 12.82
C GLU A 43 3.58 -1.45 11.65
N GLN A 44 4.83 -0.99 11.78
CA GLN A 44 5.46 -0.04 10.86
C GLN A 44 4.72 1.31 10.76
N GLY A 45 3.82 1.56 11.69
CA GLY A 45 2.96 2.73 11.83
C GLY A 45 2.80 3.11 13.30
N GLY A 46 2.12 4.21 13.57
CA GLY A 46 1.95 4.75 14.92
C GLY A 46 0.53 4.63 15.49
N VAL A 47 -0.34 3.82 14.88
CA VAL A 47 -1.75 3.76 15.28
C VAL A 47 -1.91 3.06 16.62
N LEU A 48 -1.23 1.91 16.81
CA LEU A 48 -1.27 1.17 18.08
C LEU A 48 -0.69 1.99 19.22
N GLU A 49 0.47 2.61 19.00
CA GLU A 49 1.09 3.49 20.02
C GLU A 49 0.16 4.66 20.39
N GLN A 50 -0.45 5.30 19.40
CA GLN A 50 -1.38 6.42 19.62
C GLN A 50 -2.65 5.99 20.37
N ARG A 51 -3.16 4.78 20.11
CA ARG A 51 -4.34 4.23 20.79
C ARG A 51 -4.01 3.64 22.16
N GLY A 52 -2.74 3.33 22.42
CA GLY A 52 -2.30 2.62 23.62
C GLY A 52 -2.64 1.13 23.58
N ASP A 53 -2.80 0.55 22.38
CA ASP A 53 -3.11 -0.86 22.20
C ASP A 53 -1.85 -1.70 22.15
N ALA A 54 -1.89 -2.86 22.79
CA ALA A 54 -0.77 -3.80 22.83
C ALA A 54 -0.69 -4.65 21.56
N ILE A 55 -1.83 -4.94 20.94
CA ILE A 55 -1.97 -5.85 19.81
C ILE A 55 -2.84 -5.22 18.71
N GLY A 56 -2.38 -5.39 17.48
CA GLY A 56 -3.19 -5.13 16.28
C GLY A 56 -3.66 -6.43 15.65
N VAL A 57 -4.97 -6.58 15.50
CA VAL A 57 -5.58 -7.66 14.72
C VAL A 57 -5.71 -7.15 13.29
N VAL A 58 -4.92 -7.72 12.38
CA VAL A 58 -4.86 -7.21 11.01
C VAL A 58 -6.06 -7.68 10.20
N GLU A 59 -6.82 -6.72 9.64
CA GLU A 59 -8.02 -6.97 8.83
C GLU A 59 -7.69 -7.49 7.42
N GLY A 60 -6.45 -7.26 6.97
CA GLY A 60 -5.93 -7.65 5.67
C GLY A 60 -4.76 -6.79 5.27
N VAL A 61 -4.11 -7.18 4.19
CA VAL A 61 -3.03 -6.41 3.56
C VAL A 61 -3.63 -5.62 2.40
N VAL A 62 -3.41 -4.30 2.40
CA VAL A 62 -3.98 -3.41 1.39
C VAL A 62 -3.53 -3.76 -0.03
N GLY A 63 -4.44 -3.58 -0.97
CA GLY A 63 -4.11 -3.50 -2.38
C GLY A 63 -3.48 -2.15 -2.72
N GLN A 64 -2.86 -2.09 -3.88
CA GLN A 64 -2.16 -0.91 -4.35
C GLN A 64 -2.42 -0.66 -5.83
N ARG A 65 -2.67 0.60 -6.18
CA ARG A 65 -2.72 1.07 -7.56
C ARG A 65 -1.76 2.25 -7.69
N ARG A 66 -0.77 2.14 -8.58
CA ARG A 66 0.20 3.20 -8.82
C ARG A 66 0.17 3.62 -10.27
N PHE A 67 0.17 4.94 -10.46
CA PHE A 67 0.13 5.57 -11.78
C PHE A 67 1.29 6.55 -11.94
N SER A 68 1.85 6.61 -13.16
CA SER A 68 2.64 7.73 -13.64
C SER A 68 1.72 8.66 -14.42
N ILE A 69 1.75 9.95 -14.09
CA ILE A 69 0.89 10.94 -14.72
C ILE A 69 1.76 12.02 -15.34
N ASN A 70 1.51 12.32 -16.60
CA ASN A 70 2.23 13.31 -17.38
C ASN A 70 1.29 14.43 -17.80
N VAL A 71 1.51 15.62 -17.29
CA VAL A 71 0.78 16.84 -17.63
C VAL A 71 1.57 17.62 -18.67
N ARG A 72 0.93 18.01 -19.77
CA ARG A 72 1.53 18.84 -20.82
C ARG A 72 0.85 20.19 -20.86
N GLY A 73 1.65 21.23 -20.83
CA GLY A 73 1.26 22.62 -21.02
C GLY A 73 2.10 23.27 -22.09
N GLN A 74 2.24 24.58 -22.02
CA GLN A 74 3.05 25.37 -22.95
C GLN A 74 4.01 26.25 -22.19
N ALA A 75 5.33 25.94 -22.28
CA ALA A 75 6.35 26.79 -21.71
C ALA A 75 6.37 28.16 -22.42
N ASN A 76 6.38 29.25 -21.63
CA ASN A 76 6.43 30.60 -22.17
C ASN A 76 7.00 31.56 -21.11
N HIS A 77 7.30 32.80 -21.51
CA HIS A 77 7.81 33.80 -20.62
C HIS A 77 6.79 34.21 -19.53
N ALA A 78 7.16 34.05 -18.25
CA ALA A 78 6.23 34.23 -17.14
C ALA A 78 5.69 35.68 -17.01
N GLY A 79 6.46 36.68 -17.38
CA GLY A 79 6.05 38.08 -17.28
C GLY A 79 5.19 38.58 -18.45
N THR A 80 5.41 38.05 -19.67
CA THR A 80 4.73 38.52 -20.87
C THR A 80 3.52 37.71 -21.30
N THR A 81 3.29 36.52 -20.69
CA THR A 81 2.15 35.70 -21.01
C THR A 81 1.00 36.01 -20.06
N PRO A 82 -0.12 36.60 -20.55
CA PRO A 82 -1.30 36.88 -19.72
C PRO A 82 -1.89 35.64 -19.12
N MET A 83 -2.48 35.73 -17.92
CA MET A 83 -3.03 34.59 -17.18
C MET A 83 -4.04 33.76 -18.02
N GLY A 84 -4.93 34.42 -18.73
CA GLY A 84 -5.96 33.77 -19.55
C GLY A 84 -5.46 33.07 -20.83
N LEU A 85 -4.17 33.22 -21.17
CA LEU A 85 -3.54 32.57 -22.32
C LEU A 85 -2.56 31.45 -21.94
N ARG A 86 -2.47 31.14 -20.64
CA ARG A 86 -1.52 30.12 -20.13
C ARG A 86 -2.10 28.72 -20.20
N GLN A 87 -1.28 27.79 -20.62
CA GLN A 87 -1.43 26.35 -20.36
C GLN A 87 -0.31 25.95 -19.41
N ASP A 88 -0.51 26.20 -18.12
CA ASP A 88 0.47 26.01 -17.06
C ASP A 88 0.36 24.60 -16.50
N ALA A 89 1.32 23.75 -16.88
CA ALA A 89 1.35 22.35 -16.46
C ALA A 89 1.49 22.18 -14.95
N LEU A 90 2.18 23.11 -14.26
CA LEU A 90 2.36 23.03 -12.81
C LEU A 90 1.07 23.40 -12.06
N VAL A 91 0.31 24.37 -12.55
CA VAL A 91 -1.01 24.69 -11.98
C VAL A 91 -1.96 23.51 -12.13
N ALA A 92 -1.99 22.86 -13.31
CA ALA A 92 -2.80 21.68 -13.54
C ALA A 92 -2.37 20.51 -12.61
N ALA A 93 -1.06 20.25 -12.52
CA ALA A 93 -0.53 19.21 -11.62
C ALA A 93 -0.81 19.52 -10.15
N SER A 94 -0.71 20.77 -9.71
CA SER A 94 -1.00 21.17 -8.32
C SER A 94 -2.47 20.95 -7.96
N ARG A 95 -3.40 21.22 -8.89
CA ARG A 95 -4.83 20.90 -8.71
C ARG A 95 -5.03 19.39 -8.57
N LEU A 96 -4.31 18.58 -9.34
CA LEU A 96 -4.39 17.13 -9.25
C LEU A 96 -3.83 16.62 -7.92
N VAL A 97 -2.72 17.19 -7.42
CA VAL A 97 -2.16 16.87 -6.09
C VAL A 97 -3.20 17.09 -4.99
N LEU A 98 -3.87 18.27 -5.00
CA LEU A 98 -4.92 18.58 -4.03
C LEU A 98 -6.17 17.69 -4.21
N ALA A 99 -6.51 17.32 -5.43
CA ALA A 99 -7.61 16.40 -5.70
C ALA A 99 -7.32 15.00 -5.14
N VAL A 100 -6.10 14.49 -5.35
CA VAL A 100 -5.67 13.17 -4.83
C VAL A 100 -5.73 13.13 -3.31
N GLU A 101 -5.25 14.16 -2.62
CA GLU A 101 -5.35 14.27 -1.16
C GLU A 101 -6.82 14.30 -0.71
N ALA A 102 -7.63 15.13 -1.36
CA ALA A 102 -9.03 15.31 -1.01
C ALA A 102 -9.90 14.06 -1.26
N MET A 103 -9.58 13.22 -2.26
CA MET A 103 -10.28 11.96 -2.53
C MET A 103 -10.19 11.02 -1.33
N ALA A 104 -8.98 10.77 -0.83
CA ALA A 104 -8.76 9.90 0.32
C ALA A 104 -9.34 10.50 1.61
N SER A 105 -9.07 11.78 1.87
CA SER A 105 -9.48 12.46 3.12
C SER A 105 -11.01 12.59 3.29
N ARG A 106 -11.76 12.58 2.18
CA ARG A 106 -13.25 12.66 2.22
C ARG A 106 -13.94 11.30 2.18
N HIS A 107 -13.19 10.24 1.88
CA HIS A 107 -13.78 8.92 1.83
C HIS A 107 -14.18 8.45 3.23
N PRO A 108 -15.38 7.83 3.42
CA PRO A 108 -15.87 7.40 4.74
C PRO A 108 -15.05 6.25 5.34
N GLY A 109 -14.32 5.48 4.51
CA GLY A 109 -13.30 4.54 4.95
C GLY A 109 -12.01 5.28 5.34
N ASP A 110 -10.91 4.58 5.37
CA ASP A 110 -9.59 5.15 5.70
C ASP A 110 -8.55 4.82 4.61
N PRO A 111 -8.89 5.04 3.30
CA PRO A 111 -7.95 4.82 2.23
C PRO A 111 -6.81 5.82 2.30
N VAL A 112 -5.67 5.48 1.69
CA VAL A 112 -4.57 6.43 1.54
C VAL A 112 -4.27 6.68 0.06
N ALA A 113 -4.03 7.96 -0.26
CA ALA A 113 -3.64 8.41 -1.58
C ALA A 113 -2.46 9.38 -1.45
N THR A 114 -1.42 9.16 -2.25
CA THR A 114 -0.18 9.95 -2.13
C THR A 114 0.37 10.32 -3.49
N VAL A 115 0.77 11.60 -3.64
CA VAL A 115 1.65 12.04 -4.72
C VAL A 115 3.08 12.06 -4.17
N GLY A 116 3.84 10.99 -4.46
CA GLY A 116 5.18 10.78 -3.87
C GLY A 116 6.33 11.36 -4.69
N ARG A 117 6.09 11.72 -5.96
CA ARG A 117 7.08 12.30 -6.87
C ARG A 117 6.44 13.37 -7.72
N LEU A 118 7.14 14.49 -7.93
CA LEU A 118 6.74 15.55 -8.83
C LEU A 118 7.98 16.17 -9.48
N GLU A 119 8.03 16.19 -10.79
CA GLU A 119 9.12 16.77 -11.58
C GLU A 119 8.57 17.80 -12.56
N VAL A 120 9.21 18.96 -12.65
CA VAL A 120 8.73 20.13 -13.41
C VAL A 120 9.75 20.51 -14.48
N TRP A 121 9.30 20.85 -15.69
CA TRP A 121 10.12 21.35 -16.77
C TRP A 121 9.57 22.66 -17.34
N PRO A 122 10.46 23.65 -17.62
CA PRO A 122 11.91 23.63 -17.47
C PRO A 122 12.40 23.93 -16.04
N ASN A 123 11.51 24.09 -15.07
CA ASN A 123 11.82 24.40 -13.66
C ASN A 123 12.67 25.69 -13.51
N ALA A 124 12.24 26.76 -14.17
CA ALA A 124 12.88 28.05 -14.17
C ALA A 124 11.90 29.14 -13.68
N ALA A 125 12.39 30.04 -12.80
CA ALA A 125 11.55 31.01 -12.10
C ALA A 125 10.80 31.99 -13.01
N ASN A 126 11.31 32.26 -14.20
CA ASN A 126 10.75 33.20 -15.18
C ASN A 126 10.07 32.54 -16.39
N VAL A 127 9.75 31.23 -16.29
CA VAL A 127 9.12 30.47 -17.36
C VAL A 127 7.87 29.78 -16.83
N VAL A 128 6.73 29.89 -17.54
CA VAL A 128 5.53 29.10 -17.30
C VAL A 128 5.86 27.63 -17.55
N PRO A 129 5.64 26.71 -16.59
CA PRO A 129 5.97 25.30 -16.77
C PRO A 129 5.23 24.65 -17.94
N GLY A 130 6.01 24.01 -18.83
CA GLY A 130 5.48 23.34 -20.03
C GLY A 130 5.21 21.86 -19.85
N ALA A 131 5.76 21.22 -18.81
CA ALA A 131 5.49 19.81 -18.51
C ALA A 131 5.70 19.53 -17.03
N VAL A 132 4.90 18.57 -16.51
CA VAL A 132 5.07 18.00 -15.18
C VAL A 132 4.87 16.49 -15.26
N ALA A 133 5.76 15.73 -14.62
CA ALA A 133 5.53 14.30 -14.33
C ALA A 133 5.34 14.10 -12.83
N LEU A 134 4.35 13.30 -12.46
CA LEU A 134 4.08 12.94 -11.08
C LEU A 134 3.67 11.48 -10.94
N THR A 135 3.72 10.94 -9.73
CA THR A 135 3.22 9.60 -9.42
C THR A 135 2.11 9.68 -8.41
N VAL A 136 1.06 8.88 -8.62
CA VAL A 136 -0.03 8.68 -7.65
C VAL A 136 0.01 7.23 -7.16
N ASP A 137 -0.09 7.05 -5.85
CA ASP A 137 -0.17 5.75 -5.17
C ASP A 137 -1.46 5.73 -4.34
N LEU A 138 -2.34 4.76 -4.64
CA LEU A 138 -3.63 4.56 -3.97
C LEU A 138 -3.60 3.22 -3.26
N ARG A 139 -4.07 3.18 -1.99
CA ARG A 139 -4.11 1.95 -1.20
C ARG A 139 -5.37 1.85 -0.37
N ASP A 140 -5.96 0.67 -0.36
CA ASP A 140 -7.04 0.28 0.56
C ASP A 140 -7.10 -1.24 0.71
N VAL A 141 -7.73 -1.71 1.79
CA VAL A 141 -8.00 -3.14 2.03
C VAL A 141 -9.25 -3.63 1.30
N ASP A 142 -10.17 -2.71 0.95
CA ASP A 142 -11.38 -3.03 0.19
C ASP A 142 -11.13 -2.78 -1.32
N PRO A 143 -11.24 -3.82 -2.16
CA PRO A 143 -11.09 -3.67 -3.60
C PRO A 143 -12.08 -2.71 -4.22
N THR A 144 -13.31 -2.62 -3.67
CA THR A 144 -14.36 -1.71 -4.17
C THR A 144 -13.95 -0.25 -3.94
N VAL A 145 -13.36 0.05 -2.79
CA VAL A 145 -12.84 1.39 -2.48
C VAL A 145 -11.68 1.75 -3.41
N LEU A 146 -10.77 0.81 -3.67
CA LEU A 146 -9.68 1.04 -4.63
C LEU A 146 -10.21 1.35 -6.03
N ASP A 147 -11.21 0.63 -6.50
CA ASP A 147 -11.80 0.85 -7.82
C ASP A 147 -12.49 2.23 -7.89
N GLN A 148 -13.20 2.63 -6.82
CA GLN A 148 -13.81 3.95 -6.72
C GLN A 148 -12.77 5.08 -6.73
N LEU A 149 -11.66 4.92 -6.00
CA LEU A 149 -10.57 5.90 -6.01
C LEU A 149 -9.92 6.02 -7.39
N VAL A 150 -9.74 4.92 -8.11
CA VAL A 150 -9.23 4.94 -9.49
C VAL A 150 -10.20 5.66 -10.41
N GLU A 151 -11.50 5.37 -10.32
CA GLU A 151 -12.52 6.04 -11.12
C GLU A 151 -12.55 7.55 -10.83
N GLU A 152 -12.54 7.95 -9.55
CA GLU A 152 -12.50 9.36 -9.17
C GLU A 152 -11.21 10.04 -9.68
N LEU A 153 -10.05 9.38 -9.59
CA LEU A 153 -8.80 9.89 -10.16
C LEU A 153 -8.93 10.20 -11.65
N MET A 154 -9.52 9.28 -12.44
CA MET A 154 -9.70 9.49 -13.87
C MET A 154 -10.66 10.66 -14.16
N GLN A 155 -11.73 10.81 -13.39
CA GLN A 155 -12.66 11.94 -13.49
C GLN A 155 -11.94 13.27 -13.18
N GLN A 156 -11.12 13.32 -12.14
CA GLN A 156 -10.35 14.52 -11.80
C GLN A 156 -9.32 14.86 -12.89
N VAL A 157 -8.64 13.87 -13.46
CA VAL A 157 -7.71 14.06 -14.58
C VAL A 157 -8.42 14.69 -15.79
N GLU A 158 -9.57 14.16 -16.18
CA GLU A 158 -10.33 14.69 -17.29
C GLU A 158 -10.80 16.13 -17.02
N ARG A 159 -11.41 16.36 -15.86
CA ARG A 159 -11.90 17.68 -15.46
C ARG A 159 -10.79 18.73 -15.45
N ILE A 160 -9.67 18.43 -14.80
CA ILE A 160 -8.54 19.35 -14.70
C ILE A 160 -7.92 19.62 -16.08
N GLY A 161 -7.80 18.58 -16.91
CA GLY A 161 -7.30 18.71 -18.27
C GLY A 161 -8.13 19.66 -19.11
N VAL A 162 -9.45 19.57 -19.03
CA VAL A 162 -10.39 20.47 -19.72
C VAL A 162 -10.31 21.90 -19.17
N GLU A 163 -10.37 22.06 -17.84
CA GLU A 163 -10.37 23.39 -17.19
C GLU A 163 -9.08 24.18 -17.43
N THR A 164 -7.94 23.49 -17.53
CA THR A 164 -6.63 24.12 -17.68
C THR A 164 -6.13 24.18 -19.13
N GLY A 165 -6.77 23.45 -20.03
CA GLY A 165 -6.32 23.26 -21.40
C GLY A 165 -5.01 22.44 -21.48
N CYS A 166 -4.64 21.74 -20.42
CA CYS A 166 -3.44 20.92 -20.35
C CYS A 166 -3.78 19.45 -20.53
N PRO A 167 -3.40 18.79 -21.65
CA PRO A 167 -3.54 17.35 -21.79
C PRO A 167 -2.82 16.60 -20.67
N ILE A 168 -3.51 15.62 -20.08
CA ILE A 168 -2.99 14.77 -19.00
C ILE A 168 -3.05 13.32 -19.44
N ALA A 169 -1.90 12.64 -19.46
CA ALA A 169 -1.79 11.21 -19.74
C ALA A 169 -1.57 10.44 -18.44
N VAL A 170 -2.25 9.30 -18.29
CA VAL A 170 -2.16 8.41 -17.12
C VAL A 170 -1.69 7.04 -17.56
N ASP A 171 -0.56 6.60 -17.01
CA ASP A 171 0.07 5.30 -17.30
C ASP A 171 0.08 4.44 -16.05
N PRO A 172 -0.66 3.30 -16.00
CA PRO A 172 -0.57 2.35 -14.90
C PRO A 172 0.84 1.79 -14.76
N GLN A 173 1.39 1.82 -13.54
CA GLN A 173 2.74 1.34 -13.23
C GLN A 173 2.74 0.04 -12.44
N PHE A 174 1.83 -0.06 -11.48
CA PHE A 174 1.77 -1.18 -10.55
C PHE A 174 0.33 -1.40 -10.08
N SER A 175 -0.05 -2.67 -9.98
CA SER A 175 -1.37 -3.07 -9.49
C SER A 175 -1.23 -4.37 -8.72
N VAL A 176 -1.67 -4.37 -7.47
CA VAL A 176 -1.81 -5.55 -6.63
C VAL A 176 -3.15 -5.46 -5.91
N ASP A 177 -3.88 -6.57 -5.88
CA ASP A 177 -5.16 -6.62 -5.20
C ASP A 177 -4.97 -6.80 -3.69
N PRO A 178 -5.90 -6.29 -2.87
CA PRO A 178 -5.85 -6.50 -1.44
C PRO A 178 -6.05 -7.98 -1.11
N THR A 179 -5.50 -8.39 0.02
CA THR A 179 -5.66 -9.74 0.54
C THR A 179 -6.30 -9.63 1.92
N PRO A 180 -7.61 -9.89 2.06
CA PRO A 180 -8.29 -9.85 3.35
C PRO A 180 -7.78 -10.97 4.27
N ALA A 181 -7.73 -10.70 5.55
CA ALA A 181 -7.51 -11.74 6.55
C ALA A 181 -8.75 -12.65 6.67
N ASP A 182 -8.53 -13.91 7.02
CA ASP A 182 -9.61 -14.85 7.25
C ASP A 182 -10.38 -14.49 8.54
N ALA A 183 -11.70 -14.49 8.45
CA ALA A 183 -12.57 -14.06 9.56
C ALA A 183 -12.41 -14.93 10.81
N VAL A 184 -12.22 -16.25 10.65
CA VAL A 184 -12.03 -17.20 11.77
C VAL A 184 -10.67 -16.94 12.42
N VAL A 185 -9.63 -16.77 11.60
CA VAL A 185 -8.28 -16.48 12.09
C VAL A 185 -8.24 -15.16 12.83
N MET A 186 -8.84 -14.09 12.28
CA MET A 186 -8.95 -12.78 12.96
C MET A 186 -9.66 -12.88 14.31
N ALA A 187 -10.83 -13.55 14.33
CA ALA A 187 -11.59 -13.72 15.58
C ALA A 187 -10.75 -14.47 16.63
N THR A 188 -10.04 -15.53 16.22
CA THR A 188 -9.18 -16.31 17.11
C THR A 188 -8.02 -15.47 17.68
N ILE A 189 -7.42 -14.58 16.87
CA ILE A 189 -6.37 -13.64 17.33
C ILE A 189 -6.97 -12.67 18.36
N ALA A 190 -8.13 -12.08 18.09
CA ALA A 190 -8.78 -11.13 18.99
C ALA A 190 -9.15 -11.78 20.33
N GLU A 191 -9.71 -12.98 20.31
CA GLU A 191 -10.03 -13.77 21.50
C GLU A 191 -8.77 -14.13 22.30
N ALA A 192 -7.68 -14.55 21.62
CA ALA A 192 -6.41 -14.85 22.27
C ALA A 192 -5.83 -13.62 22.99
N ALA A 193 -5.87 -12.45 22.35
CA ALA A 193 -5.42 -11.20 22.95
C ALA A 193 -6.28 -10.82 24.18
N ALA A 194 -7.61 -10.94 24.06
CA ALA A 194 -8.54 -10.63 25.16
C ALA A 194 -8.34 -11.54 26.37
N ASP A 195 -8.19 -12.85 26.17
CA ASP A 195 -8.00 -13.81 27.25
C ASP A 195 -6.64 -13.68 27.95
N LEU A 196 -5.63 -13.14 27.24
CA LEU A 196 -4.33 -12.76 27.81
C LEU A 196 -4.39 -11.39 28.52
N GLY A 197 -5.55 -10.71 28.55
CA GLY A 197 -5.72 -9.39 29.15
C GLY A 197 -5.02 -8.27 28.39
N LEU A 198 -4.73 -8.46 27.10
CA LEU A 198 -4.06 -7.47 26.26
C LEU A 198 -5.10 -6.62 25.51
N SER A 199 -4.89 -5.29 25.55
CA SER A 199 -5.69 -4.38 24.73
C SER A 199 -5.40 -4.62 23.24
N HIS A 200 -6.45 -4.57 22.40
CA HIS A 200 -6.29 -4.79 20.98
C HIS A 200 -7.28 -3.98 20.16
N SER A 201 -6.93 -3.67 18.93
CA SER A 201 -7.84 -3.08 17.94
C SER A 201 -7.61 -3.69 16.56
N HIS A 202 -8.62 -3.55 15.71
CA HIS A 202 -8.54 -3.95 14.31
C HIS A 202 -7.95 -2.80 13.47
N LEU A 203 -7.08 -3.15 12.52
CA LEU A 203 -6.48 -2.21 11.58
C LEU A 203 -5.95 -2.93 10.32
N PRO A 204 -5.96 -2.27 9.15
CA PRO A 204 -5.35 -2.85 7.96
C PRO A 204 -3.82 -2.76 8.01
N SER A 205 -3.12 -3.71 7.39
CA SER A 205 -1.72 -3.53 7.03
C SER A 205 -1.60 -2.71 5.75
N ARG A 206 -0.89 -1.59 5.83
CA ARG A 206 -0.60 -0.71 4.68
C ARG A 206 0.77 -0.98 4.05
N ALA A 207 1.52 -1.93 4.60
CA ALA A 207 2.74 -2.47 4.04
C ALA A 207 2.49 -3.83 3.36
N SER A 208 3.39 -4.24 2.48
CA SER A 208 3.35 -5.59 1.89
C SER A 208 4.03 -6.59 2.83
N HIS A 209 3.45 -7.79 2.93
CA HIS A 209 3.92 -8.88 3.79
C HIS A 209 3.87 -10.21 3.05
N ASP A 210 4.54 -11.23 3.57
CA ASP A 210 4.44 -12.60 3.04
C ASP A 210 3.00 -13.11 3.14
N ALA A 211 2.27 -12.74 4.20
CA ALA A 211 0.85 -13.01 4.38
C ALA A 211 -0.01 -12.58 3.17
N GLN A 212 0.36 -11.50 2.47
CA GLN A 212 -0.36 -11.04 1.27
C GLN A 212 -0.33 -12.08 0.15
N GLU A 213 0.82 -12.71 -0.07
CA GLU A 213 0.96 -13.73 -1.11
C GLU A 213 0.38 -15.09 -0.69
N VAL A 214 0.58 -15.46 0.57
CA VAL A 214 0.07 -16.72 1.12
C VAL A 214 -1.45 -16.69 1.25
N GLY A 215 -2.02 -15.55 1.68
CA GLY A 215 -3.45 -15.34 1.87
C GLY A 215 -4.28 -15.38 0.57
N ARG A 216 -3.64 -15.32 -0.60
CA ARG A 216 -4.31 -15.56 -1.89
C ARG A 216 -4.71 -17.02 -2.08
N ARG A 217 -4.24 -17.90 -1.23
CA ARG A 217 -4.41 -19.34 -1.41
C ARG A 217 -4.89 -20.09 -0.15
N TRP A 218 -4.48 -19.61 1.01
CA TRP A 218 -4.83 -20.21 2.30
C TRP A 218 -5.40 -19.17 3.25
N PRO A 219 -6.23 -19.56 4.22
CA PRO A 219 -6.62 -18.66 5.31
C PRO A 219 -5.40 -18.02 5.95
N MET A 220 -5.41 -16.69 6.11
CA MET A 220 -4.30 -15.99 6.75
C MET A 220 -4.77 -15.03 7.82
N GLY A 221 -3.91 -14.80 8.81
CA GLY A 221 -4.06 -13.74 9.79
C GLY A 221 -2.71 -13.14 10.17
N MET A 222 -2.73 -11.88 10.59
CA MET A 222 -1.55 -11.19 11.05
C MET A 222 -1.80 -10.51 12.40
N ILE A 223 -0.76 -10.49 13.20
CA ILE A 223 -0.72 -9.86 14.52
C ILE A 223 0.29 -8.73 14.44
N PHE A 224 -0.12 -7.51 14.76
CA PHE A 224 0.80 -6.39 14.91
C PHE A 224 1.12 -6.10 16.36
N VAL A 225 2.37 -5.69 16.60
CA VAL A 225 2.83 -5.06 17.83
C VAL A 225 3.27 -3.63 17.54
N PRO A 226 3.20 -2.71 18.53
CA PRO A 226 3.49 -1.30 18.32
C PRO A 226 4.92 -1.04 17.83
N SER A 227 5.05 -0.05 16.95
CA SER A 227 6.34 0.53 16.53
C SER A 227 6.52 1.89 17.18
N ARG A 228 7.60 2.10 17.93
CA ARG A 228 7.88 3.35 18.62
C ARG A 228 7.96 4.53 17.66
N GLY A 229 7.07 5.52 17.86
CA GLY A 229 6.92 6.68 16.98
C GLY A 229 6.48 6.34 15.55
N GLY A 230 6.00 5.13 15.29
CA GLY A 230 5.65 4.67 13.95
C GLY A 230 6.82 4.59 12.97
N LEU A 231 8.05 4.59 13.48
CA LEU A 231 9.25 4.59 12.64
C LEU A 231 9.50 3.20 12.07
N SER A 232 9.77 3.16 10.76
CA SER A 232 10.16 1.94 10.05
C SER A 232 11.23 2.24 9.01
N HIS A 233 11.96 1.21 8.57
CA HIS A 233 13.05 1.27 7.60
C HIS A 233 14.17 2.27 8.01
N SER A 234 14.41 2.41 9.30
CA SER A 234 15.41 3.31 9.85
C SER A 234 16.17 2.66 11.02
N ALA A 235 17.35 3.18 11.35
CA ALA A 235 18.11 2.72 12.52
C ALA A 235 17.41 3.03 13.87
N ALA A 236 16.36 3.83 13.88
CA ALA A 236 15.56 4.18 15.05
C ALA A 236 14.31 3.30 15.21
N GLU A 237 14.07 2.36 14.29
CA GLU A 237 12.99 1.39 14.40
C GLU A 237 13.14 0.55 15.66
N PHE A 238 12.07 0.48 16.47
CA PHE A 238 12.13 -0.17 17.76
C PHE A 238 10.74 -0.62 18.22
N THR A 239 10.70 -1.84 18.77
CA THR A 239 9.60 -2.44 19.52
C THR A 239 10.20 -3.00 20.81
N SER A 240 9.56 -2.78 21.97
CA SER A 240 10.12 -3.22 23.25
C SER A 240 10.02 -4.76 23.43
N ASP A 241 10.84 -5.30 24.33
CA ASP A 241 10.81 -6.72 24.65
C ASP A 241 9.44 -7.17 25.18
N GLU A 242 8.76 -6.32 25.95
CA GLU A 242 7.41 -6.58 26.45
C GLU A 242 6.37 -6.64 25.32
N GLN A 243 6.50 -5.76 24.32
CA GLN A 243 5.62 -5.77 23.14
C GLN A 243 5.91 -7.00 22.27
N CYS A 244 7.16 -7.37 22.07
CA CYS A 244 7.54 -8.60 21.36
C CYS A 244 7.02 -9.84 22.10
N TRP A 245 7.11 -9.86 23.44
CA TRP A 245 6.55 -10.93 24.25
C TRP A 245 5.03 -11.02 24.12
N ALA A 246 4.31 -9.89 24.17
CA ALA A 246 2.86 -9.84 24.03
C ALA A 246 2.42 -10.42 22.67
N GLY A 247 3.04 -9.98 21.58
CA GLY A 247 2.76 -10.51 20.24
C GLY A 247 3.04 -12.01 20.12
N THR A 248 4.16 -12.48 20.70
CA THR A 248 4.52 -13.90 20.69
C THR A 248 3.55 -14.75 21.51
N ALA A 249 3.08 -14.26 22.66
CA ALA A 249 2.09 -14.95 23.48
C ALA A 249 0.74 -15.08 22.73
N VAL A 250 0.27 -14.01 22.06
CA VAL A 250 -0.94 -14.06 21.24
C VAL A 250 -0.76 -15.00 20.05
N LEU A 251 0.39 -14.97 19.37
CA LEU A 251 0.68 -15.91 18.28
C LEU A 251 0.61 -17.37 18.74
N LEU A 252 1.24 -17.70 19.87
CA LEU A 252 1.23 -19.05 20.41
C LEU A 252 -0.19 -19.50 20.79
N GLU A 253 -0.94 -18.65 21.50
CA GLU A 253 -2.31 -18.97 21.91
C GLU A 253 -3.23 -19.15 20.69
N THR A 254 -3.06 -18.28 19.67
CA THR A 254 -3.80 -18.39 18.41
C THR A 254 -3.51 -19.72 17.70
N LEU A 255 -2.23 -20.11 17.59
CA LEU A 255 -1.82 -21.39 17.00
C LEU A 255 -2.45 -22.57 17.71
N LEU A 256 -2.43 -22.59 19.05
CA LEU A 256 -3.02 -23.68 19.86
C LEU A 256 -4.53 -23.76 19.71
N ARG A 257 -5.22 -22.66 19.49
CA ARG A 257 -6.68 -22.63 19.26
C ARG A 257 -7.01 -23.11 17.85
N LEU A 258 -6.31 -22.60 16.84
CA LEU A 258 -6.54 -23.02 15.45
C LEU A 258 -6.24 -24.51 15.24
N ASP A 259 -5.21 -25.06 15.87
CA ASP A 259 -4.89 -26.50 15.83
C ASP A 259 -6.03 -27.40 16.36
N ARG A 260 -6.87 -26.86 17.26
CA ARG A 260 -8.05 -27.57 17.80
C ARG A 260 -9.31 -27.32 16.97
N GLN A 261 -9.39 -26.25 16.21
CA GLN A 261 -10.58 -25.82 15.46
C GLN A 261 -10.55 -26.24 14.00
N LEU A 262 -9.36 -26.22 13.40
CA LEU A 262 -9.18 -26.55 11.99
C LEU A 262 -8.83 -28.02 11.82
N PRO A 263 -9.34 -28.65 10.75
CA PRO A 263 -9.13 -30.08 10.48
C PRO A 263 -7.68 -30.43 10.10
#